data_733fe152fd14422e68b2792d325a5695
#
_entry.id   733fe152fd14422e68b2792d325a5695
#
_cell.length_a   1.000
_cell.length_b   1.000
_cell.length_c   1.000
_cell.angle_alpha   90.00
_cell.angle_beta   90.00
_cell.angle_gamma   90.00
#
_symmetry.space_group_name_H-M   'P 1'
#
loop_
_entity.id
_entity.type
_entity.pdbx_description
1 polymer ?
#
loop_
_entity_poly.entity_id
_entity_poly.type
_entity_poly.pdbx_seq_one_letter_code
_entity_poly.pdbx_strand_id
1 'polypeptide(L)'
;LHTAYRRQRQMCIRDSDGTWTATRVGRPIYEYYLRQFGGVRPENGNAYWYVGGDGVDSTVSFEETESYNAALQAFSGTRIPTTVGALGFRFKFKGLSIDSNFTYVGGHKIYEQWARYFMSPGQLPTLFYQGSTELMNRWQNPGDVTNIPRMRWSSSMTTTGSNHSTMHLHDGDFIRLRDLTVNYNFPSSLISEIGLDRLNVYVKGTNIWTYAFDDDVIFEPEVNVNNGQWTLWNPIPKIWALGVNLTF
;
A
#
# COMPACT_ATOMS: atom_id res chain seq x y z
N LEU A 1 -46.74 3.40 1.15
CA LEU A 1 -45.94 4.48 0.53
C LEU A 1 -44.61 4.73 1.27
N HIS A 2 -44.56 4.70 2.62
CA HIS A 2 -43.32 4.90 3.37
C HIS A 2 -42.28 3.79 3.22
N THR A 3 -42.69 2.55 2.99
CA THR A 3 -41.78 1.39 2.88
C THR A 3 -41.07 1.36 1.52
N ALA A 4 -41.71 1.83 0.45
CA ALA A 4 -41.09 1.93 -0.86
C ALA A 4 -40.02 3.03 -0.92
N TYR A 5 -40.27 4.16 -0.27
CA TYR A 5 -39.29 5.27 -0.14
C TYR A 5 -38.06 4.88 0.67
N ARG A 6 -38.22 4.04 1.70
CA ARG A 6 -37.08 3.50 2.49
C ARG A 6 -36.24 2.53 1.68
N ARG A 7 -36.87 1.66 0.86
CA ARG A 7 -36.14 0.74 -0.05
C ARG A 7 -35.43 1.48 -1.18
N GLN A 8 -36.03 2.52 -1.75
CA GLN A 8 -35.39 3.35 -2.75
C GLN A 8 -34.18 4.13 -2.18
N ARG A 9 -34.29 4.69 -0.97
CA ARG A 9 -33.14 5.29 -0.28
C ARG A 9 -32.04 4.27 0.01
N GLN A 10 -32.38 3.04 0.37
CA GLN A 10 -31.39 1.98 0.55
C GLN A 10 -30.74 1.53 -0.77
N MET A 11 -31.47 1.57 -1.89
CA MET A 11 -30.90 1.29 -3.20
C MET A 11 -29.95 2.39 -3.68
N CYS A 12 -30.26 3.67 -3.45
CA CYS A 12 -29.39 4.79 -3.81
C CYS A 12 -28.11 4.90 -2.94
N ILE A 13 -28.10 4.26 -1.76
CA ILE A 13 -26.95 4.25 -0.83
C ILE A 13 -26.06 3.01 -1.05
N ARG A 14 -26.43 2.14 -1.99
CA ARG A 14 -25.69 0.93 -2.40
C ARG A 14 -24.84 1.14 -3.64
N ASP A 15 -24.71 2.38 -4.10
CA ASP A 15 -23.92 2.64 -5.29
C ASP A 15 -22.45 2.39 -4.94
N SER A 16 -21.93 1.31 -5.51
CA SER A 16 -20.50 1.10 -5.59
C SER A 16 -19.92 2.20 -6.46
N ASP A 17 -19.12 3.09 -5.88
CA ASP A 17 -18.37 4.12 -6.62
C ASP A 17 -17.32 3.53 -7.56
N GLY A 18 -17.46 2.28 -7.89
CA GLY A 18 -16.54 1.56 -8.75
C GLY A 18 -16.50 0.08 -8.45
N THR A 19 -15.58 -0.60 -9.08
CA THR A 19 -15.45 -2.07 -9.03
C THR A 19 -14.99 -2.61 -7.67
N TRP A 20 -14.50 -1.74 -6.77
CA TRP A 20 -13.80 -2.15 -5.54
C TRP A 20 -14.12 -1.35 -4.27
N THR A 21 -14.94 -0.31 -4.34
CA THR A 21 -15.38 0.45 -3.17
C THR A 21 -16.90 0.53 -3.12
N ALA A 22 -17.46 0.66 -1.92
CA ALA A 22 -18.89 0.89 -1.74
C ALA A 22 -19.13 1.88 -0.61
N THR A 23 -20.18 2.69 -0.76
CA THR A 23 -20.65 3.61 0.27
C THR A 23 -21.90 3.07 0.93
N ARG A 24 -21.93 3.01 2.25
CA ARG A 24 -23.06 2.54 3.04
C ARG A 24 -23.27 3.41 4.27
N VAL A 25 -24.52 3.65 4.62
CA VAL A 25 -24.87 4.40 5.85
C VAL A 25 -24.29 3.71 7.09
N GLY A 26 -23.59 4.48 7.93
CA GLY A 26 -22.96 4.00 9.15
C GLY A 26 -21.54 3.40 8.94
N ARG A 27 -21.02 3.46 7.72
CA ARG A 27 -19.63 3.03 7.40
C ARG A 27 -18.81 4.19 6.84
N PRO A 28 -17.47 4.12 6.93
CA PRO A 28 -16.60 5.11 6.31
C PRO A 28 -16.87 5.25 4.80
N ILE A 29 -16.71 6.47 4.29
CA ILE A 29 -16.65 6.68 2.84
C ILE A 29 -15.38 6.04 2.29
N TYR A 30 -15.42 5.61 1.03
CA TYR A 30 -14.29 4.98 0.36
C TYR A 30 -13.80 3.68 1.03
N GLU A 31 -14.71 2.94 1.65
CA GLU A 31 -14.41 1.62 2.16
C GLU A 31 -14.31 0.61 1.01
N TYR A 32 -13.29 -0.25 1.03
CA TYR A 32 -13.14 -1.30 0.04
C TYR A 32 -14.24 -2.34 0.20
N TYR A 33 -14.83 -2.74 -0.92
CA TYR A 33 -15.87 -3.76 -1.00
C TYR A 33 -15.45 -4.80 -2.02
N LEU A 34 -14.70 -5.79 -1.55
CA LEU A 34 -13.95 -6.73 -2.37
C LEU A 34 -14.38 -8.17 -2.13
N ARG A 35 -14.12 -9.02 -3.12
CA ARG A 35 -14.26 -10.47 -2.97
C ARG A 35 -13.16 -10.99 -2.08
N GLN A 36 -13.56 -11.89 -1.15
CA GLN A 36 -12.66 -12.38 -0.10
C GLN A 36 -11.80 -13.52 -0.65
N PHE A 37 -10.53 -13.25 -0.86
CA PHE A 37 -9.54 -14.23 -1.29
C PHE A 37 -9.15 -15.13 -0.12
N GLY A 38 -9.20 -16.44 -0.33
CA GLY A 38 -8.85 -17.44 0.68
C GLY A 38 -7.43 -17.96 0.56
N GLY A 39 -6.85 -17.87 -0.64
CA GLY A 39 -5.50 -18.38 -0.90
C GLY A 39 -5.38 -19.15 -2.21
N VAL A 40 -4.35 -19.99 -2.27
CA VAL A 40 -4.06 -20.87 -3.39
C VAL A 40 -4.12 -22.32 -2.91
N ARG A 41 -4.80 -23.18 -3.65
CA ARG A 41 -4.88 -24.61 -3.38
C ARG A 41 -3.51 -25.27 -3.60
N PRO A 42 -2.90 -25.89 -2.58
CA PRO A 42 -1.62 -26.59 -2.76
C PRO A 42 -1.71 -27.76 -3.73
N GLU A 43 -2.88 -28.40 -3.87
CA GLU A 43 -3.07 -29.58 -4.69
C GLU A 43 -3.06 -29.30 -6.19
N ASN A 44 -3.60 -28.12 -6.59
CA ASN A 44 -3.84 -27.81 -7.99
C ASN A 44 -3.41 -26.40 -8.43
N GLY A 45 -2.98 -25.55 -7.49
CA GLY A 45 -2.53 -24.19 -7.75
C GLY A 45 -3.62 -23.19 -8.14
N ASN A 46 -4.89 -23.55 -7.98
CA ASN A 46 -5.99 -22.63 -8.25
C ASN A 46 -6.18 -21.66 -7.08
N ALA A 47 -6.50 -20.42 -7.40
CA ALA A 47 -7.01 -19.47 -6.41
C ALA A 47 -8.38 -19.94 -5.91
N TYR A 48 -8.65 -19.73 -4.63
CA TYR A 48 -9.97 -19.94 -4.05
C TYR A 48 -10.43 -18.73 -3.25
N TRP A 49 -11.72 -18.60 -3.10
CA TRP A 49 -12.40 -17.52 -2.40
C TRP A 49 -13.38 -18.08 -1.40
N TYR A 50 -13.80 -17.24 -0.45
CA TYR A 50 -14.85 -17.62 0.49
C TYR A 50 -16.24 -17.31 -0.06
N VAL A 51 -17.21 -18.20 0.25
CA VAL A 51 -18.65 -18.07 -0.06
C VAL A 51 -19.42 -18.08 1.26
N GLY A 52 -20.46 -17.27 1.37
CA GLY A 52 -21.27 -17.22 2.58
C GLY A 52 -20.70 -16.30 3.66
N GLY A 53 -21.49 -16.09 4.71
CA GLY A 53 -21.25 -15.06 5.70
C GLY A 53 -21.58 -13.66 5.17
N ASP A 54 -21.58 -12.68 6.03
CA ASP A 54 -21.78 -11.26 5.68
C ASP A 54 -20.46 -10.49 5.51
N GLY A 55 -19.33 -11.19 5.69
CA GLY A 55 -17.98 -10.62 5.59
C GLY A 55 -17.64 -9.65 6.71
N VAL A 56 -18.48 -9.54 7.72
CA VAL A 56 -18.32 -8.59 8.83
C VAL A 56 -17.96 -9.31 10.13
N ASP A 57 -18.44 -10.51 10.31
CA ASP A 57 -18.21 -11.31 11.52
C ASP A 57 -17.17 -12.41 11.26
N SER A 58 -16.02 -12.30 11.93
CA SER A 58 -14.93 -13.29 11.85
C SER A 58 -15.32 -14.66 12.43
N THR A 59 -16.47 -14.78 13.08
CA THR A 59 -16.99 -16.05 13.63
C THR A 59 -17.75 -16.88 12.60
N VAL A 60 -18.06 -16.32 11.45
CA VAL A 60 -18.78 -17.00 10.38
C VAL A 60 -17.86 -17.98 9.68
N SER A 61 -18.30 -19.25 9.60
CA SER A 61 -17.62 -20.25 8.78
C SER A 61 -17.86 -19.96 7.31
N PHE A 62 -16.80 -19.72 6.56
CA PHE A 62 -16.88 -19.51 5.13
C PHE A 62 -16.72 -20.85 4.39
N GLU A 63 -17.64 -21.13 3.49
CA GLU A 63 -17.42 -22.17 2.49
C GLU A 63 -16.43 -21.66 1.44
N GLU A 64 -15.63 -22.56 0.88
CA GLU A 64 -14.62 -22.23 -0.12
C GLU A 64 -15.11 -22.54 -1.53
N THR A 65 -14.74 -21.69 -2.48
CA THR A 65 -15.05 -21.87 -3.90
C THR A 65 -13.87 -21.46 -4.78
N GLU A 66 -13.66 -22.17 -5.87
CA GLU A 66 -12.74 -21.75 -6.94
C GLU A 66 -13.44 -20.83 -7.97
N SER A 67 -14.73 -20.60 -7.82
CA SER A 67 -15.50 -19.69 -8.69
C SER A 67 -15.46 -18.25 -8.15
N TYR A 68 -14.72 -17.39 -8.82
CA TYR A 68 -14.69 -15.96 -8.48
C TYR A 68 -16.09 -15.32 -8.46
N ASN A 69 -17.00 -15.73 -9.36
CA ASN A 69 -18.33 -15.15 -9.44
C ASN A 69 -19.22 -15.53 -8.26
N ALA A 70 -18.98 -16.68 -7.65
CA ALA A 70 -19.69 -17.15 -6.44
C ALA A 70 -19.07 -16.59 -5.15
N ALA A 71 -17.89 -15.95 -5.24
CA ALA A 71 -17.18 -15.43 -4.08
C ALA A 71 -17.96 -14.34 -3.35
N LEU A 72 -17.92 -14.38 -2.02
CA LEU A 72 -18.46 -13.35 -1.15
C LEU A 72 -17.76 -12.01 -1.38
N GLN A 73 -18.56 -10.97 -1.56
CA GLN A 73 -18.10 -9.59 -1.59
C GLN A 73 -18.40 -8.93 -0.24
N ALA A 74 -17.38 -8.40 0.44
CA ALA A 74 -17.51 -7.86 1.78
C ALA A 74 -16.69 -6.58 1.95
N PHE A 75 -17.05 -5.79 2.97
CA PHE A 75 -16.28 -4.63 3.39
C PHE A 75 -14.94 -5.06 3.99
N SER A 76 -13.87 -4.50 3.48
CA SER A 76 -12.50 -4.97 3.74
C SER A 76 -11.59 -3.86 4.27
N GLY A 77 -12.17 -2.83 4.87
CA GLY A 77 -11.44 -1.71 5.45
C GLY A 77 -11.42 -0.47 4.58
N THR A 78 -10.97 0.63 5.17
CA THR A 78 -10.98 1.96 4.55
C THR A 78 -9.60 2.35 4.01
N ARG A 79 -9.58 3.17 2.97
CA ARG A 79 -8.35 3.79 2.45
C ARG A 79 -7.95 5.07 3.20
N ILE A 80 -8.82 5.55 4.11
CA ILE A 80 -8.54 6.77 4.85
C ILE A 80 -7.80 6.40 6.13
N PRO A 81 -6.59 6.94 6.35
CA PRO A 81 -5.85 6.71 7.58
C PRO A 81 -6.64 7.19 8.80
N THR A 82 -6.69 6.37 9.83
CA THR A 82 -7.33 6.72 11.11
C THR A 82 -6.34 7.32 12.09
N THR A 83 -5.04 7.08 11.88
CA THR A 83 -3.98 7.57 12.74
C THR A 83 -2.87 8.22 11.91
N VAL A 84 -2.55 9.46 12.24
CA VAL A 84 -1.43 10.19 11.65
C VAL A 84 -0.64 10.83 12.78
N GLY A 85 0.67 10.62 12.79
CA GLY A 85 1.57 11.18 13.78
C GLY A 85 2.87 11.68 13.18
N ALA A 86 3.52 12.60 13.89
CA ALA A 86 4.86 13.06 13.53
C ALA A 86 5.72 13.17 14.77
N LEU A 87 7.01 12.85 14.63
CA LEU A 87 8.00 12.92 15.70
C LEU A 87 9.29 13.52 15.16
N GLY A 88 9.73 14.62 15.77
CA GLY A 88 10.97 15.29 15.43
C GLY A 88 12.02 15.13 16.53
N PHE A 89 13.26 14.89 16.14
CA PHE A 89 14.42 14.87 17.03
C PHE A 89 15.42 15.92 16.60
N ARG A 90 15.99 16.61 17.58
CA ARG A 90 17.11 17.51 17.39
C ARG A 90 18.21 17.21 18.39
N PHE A 91 19.40 16.94 17.87
CA PHE A 91 20.60 16.74 18.65
C PHE A 91 21.65 17.82 18.30
N LYS A 92 22.30 18.40 19.30
CA LYS A 92 23.39 19.37 19.11
C LYS A 92 24.55 19.06 20.02
N PHE A 93 25.75 19.00 19.46
CA PHE A 93 26.97 18.79 20.22
C PHE A 93 28.20 19.35 19.49
N LYS A 94 28.93 20.27 20.13
CA LYS A 94 30.21 20.82 19.65
C LYS A 94 30.25 21.19 18.15
N GLY A 95 29.27 21.98 17.70
CA GLY A 95 29.19 22.41 16.28
C GLY A 95 28.39 21.43 15.39
N LEU A 96 28.26 20.17 15.76
CA LEU A 96 27.39 19.21 15.07
C LEU A 96 25.93 19.44 15.48
N SER A 97 25.03 19.47 14.51
CA SER A 97 23.59 19.32 14.75
C SER A 97 22.98 18.30 13.80
N ILE A 98 22.09 17.50 14.35
CA ILE A 98 21.32 16.51 13.61
C ILE A 98 19.86 16.81 13.89
N ASP A 99 19.11 17.06 12.83
CA ASP A 99 17.68 17.28 12.85
C ASP A 99 17.02 16.18 12.04
N SER A 100 16.02 15.51 12.61
CA SER A 100 15.27 14.46 11.92
C SER A 100 13.77 14.55 12.20
N ASN A 101 12.95 14.33 11.18
CA ASN A 101 11.50 14.30 11.27
C ASN A 101 10.98 13.00 10.70
N PHE A 102 10.20 12.29 11.52
CA PHE A 102 9.49 11.07 11.14
C PHE A 102 8.00 11.35 11.05
N THR A 103 7.33 10.67 10.13
CA THR A 103 5.87 10.60 10.09
C THR A 103 5.44 9.14 10.18
N TYR A 104 4.38 8.90 10.93
CA TYR A 104 3.62 7.65 10.96
C TYR A 104 2.25 7.89 10.36
N VAL A 105 1.82 6.98 9.51
CA VAL A 105 0.47 6.93 8.95
C VAL A 105 -0.03 5.52 9.10
N GLY A 106 -1.25 5.33 9.61
CA GLY A 106 -1.76 3.99 9.83
C GLY A 106 -3.26 3.90 10.04
N GLY A 107 -3.72 2.66 10.17
CA GLY A 107 -5.13 2.31 10.32
C GLY A 107 -5.91 2.42 9.03
N HIS A 108 -5.28 2.17 7.89
CA HIS A 108 -5.91 2.16 6.58
C HIS A 108 -5.40 1.00 5.74
N LYS A 109 -6.15 0.71 4.66
CA LYS A 109 -5.77 -0.28 3.67
C LYS A 109 -5.37 0.42 2.36
N ILE A 110 -4.48 -0.21 1.63
CA ILE A 110 -4.10 0.19 0.27
C ILE A 110 -4.43 -0.94 -0.70
N TYR A 111 -4.96 -0.60 -1.85
CA TYR A 111 -5.26 -1.54 -2.91
C TYR A 111 -4.28 -1.38 -4.06
N GLU A 112 -3.44 -2.38 -4.26
CA GLU A 112 -2.43 -2.37 -5.33
C GLU A 112 -3.04 -2.82 -6.65
N GLN A 113 -3.79 -1.94 -7.30
CA GLN A 113 -4.47 -2.24 -8.56
C GLN A 113 -3.53 -2.77 -9.64
N TRP A 114 -2.31 -2.24 -9.72
CA TRP A 114 -1.34 -2.64 -10.74
C TRP A 114 -0.64 -3.94 -10.40
N ALA A 115 -0.55 -4.33 -9.12
CA ALA A 115 -0.06 -5.64 -8.73
C ALA A 115 -0.84 -6.75 -9.44
N ARG A 116 -2.15 -6.60 -9.57
CA ARG A 116 -3.03 -7.50 -10.32
C ARG A 116 -2.59 -7.73 -11.77
N TYR A 117 -1.96 -6.75 -12.41
CA TYR A 117 -1.44 -6.86 -13.77
C TYR A 117 -0.03 -7.46 -13.79
N PHE A 118 0.86 -6.98 -12.93
CA PHE A 118 2.25 -7.44 -12.86
C PHE A 118 2.39 -8.81 -12.18
N MET A 119 1.45 -9.14 -11.29
CA MET A 119 1.39 -10.41 -10.57
C MET A 119 0.41 -11.40 -11.18
N SER A 120 -0.20 -11.08 -12.33
CA SER A 120 -1.16 -11.96 -12.99
C SER A 120 -0.46 -13.16 -13.61
N PRO A 121 -0.76 -14.39 -13.14
CA PRO A 121 -0.14 -15.59 -13.69
C PRO A 121 -0.82 -16.01 -15.01
N GLY A 122 -0.65 -15.26 -16.08
CA GLY A 122 -0.87 -15.79 -17.40
C GLY A 122 -1.62 -14.98 -18.46
N GLN A 123 -2.47 -14.01 -18.13
CA GLN A 123 -3.27 -13.37 -19.16
C GLN A 123 -2.77 -11.99 -19.60
N LEU A 124 -2.42 -11.11 -18.68
CA LEU A 124 -2.09 -9.73 -19.01
C LEU A 124 -0.59 -9.46 -19.18
N PRO A 125 0.33 -10.07 -18.42
CA PRO A 125 1.75 -9.80 -18.58
C PRO A 125 2.28 -10.22 -19.93
N THR A 126 1.74 -11.29 -20.49
CA THR A 126 2.22 -11.86 -21.75
C THR A 126 1.85 -11.03 -22.98
N LEU A 127 0.83 -10.17 -22.87
CA LEU A 127 0.35 -9.39 -24.02
C LEU A 127 0.79 -7.92 -23.98
N PHE A 128 0.89 -7.30 -22.78
CA PHE A 128 1.05 -5.86 -22.69
C PHE A 128 2.01 -5.39 -21.57
N TYR A 129 2.28 -6.20 -20.55
CA TYR A 129 3.05 -5.80 -19.39
C TYR A 129 4.12 -6.84 -19.03
N GLN A 130 5.25 -6.35 -18.60
CA GLN A 130 6.29 -7.20 -18.04
C GLN A 130 5.83 -7.68 -16.65
N GLY A 131 5.92 -8.99 -16.39
CA GLY A 131 5.60 -9.56 -15.08
C GLY A 131 6.63 -9.17 -14.01
N SER A 132 6.19 -9.13 -12.75
CA SER A 132 7.09 -8.99 -11.60
C SER A 132 7.94 -10.25 -11.42
N THR A 133 9.13 -10.08 -10.83
CA THR A 133 9.98 -11.21 -10.39
C THR A 133 9.30 -12.07 -9.33
N GLU A 134 8.36 -11.50 -8.56
CA GLU A 134 7.56 -12.24 -7.58
C GLU A 134 6.75 -13.40 -8.19
N LEU A 135 6.42 -13.32 -9.49
CA LEU A 135 5.78 -14.42 -10.20
C LEU A 135 6.64 -15.71 -10.23
N MET A 136 7.92 -15.61 -9.93
CA MET A 136 8.77 -16.81 -9.79
C MET A 136 8.37 -17.64 -8.56
N ASN A 137 7.76 -17.02 -7.56
CA ASN A 137 7.28 -17.65 -6.33
C ASN A 137 5.86 -18.24 -6.49
N ARG A 138 5.31 -18.25 -7.70
CA ARG A 138 4.00 -18.84 -7.98
C ARG A 138 3.99 -20.34 -7.72
N TRP A 139 2.80 -20.88 -7.52
CA TRP A 139 2.60 -22.33 -7.49
C TRP A 139 3.08 -22.99 -8.80
N GLN A 140 3.87 -24.03 -8.69
CA GLN A 140 4.47 -24.77 -9.81
C GLN A 140 4.21 -26.27 -9.72
N ASN A 141 4.20 -26.83 -8.51
CA ASN A 141 4.04 -28.27 -8.29
C ASN A 141 3.03 -28.54 -7.17
N PRO A 142 2.30 -29.70 -7.24
CA PRO A 142 1.44 -30.11 -6.14
C PRO A 142 2.19 -30.15 -4.80
N GLY A 143 1.63 -29.48 -3.80
CA GLY A 143 2.22 -29.33 -2.48
C GLY A 143 2.90 -27.97 -2.24
N ASP A 144 3.11 -27.16 -3.26
CA ASP A 144 3.63 -25.80 -3.09
C ASP A 144 2.67 -24.93 -2.27
N VAL A 145 3.22 -24.23 -1.26
CA VAL A 145 2.48 -23.28 -0.43
C VAL A 145 2.89 -21.88 -0.84
N THR A 146 1.99 -21.17 -1.48
CA THR A 146 2.21 -19.82 -1.99
C THR A 146 0.89 -19.06 -2.10
N ASN A 147 0.94 -17.72 -2.11
CA ASN A 147 -0.21 -16.85 -2.35
C ASN A 147 -0.38 -16.49 -3.84
N ILE A 148 0.51 -16.96 -4.71
CA ILE A 148 0.46 -16.67 -6.15
C ILE A 148 0.01 -17.92 -6.89
N PRO A 149 -1.17 -17.88 -7.55
CA PRO A 149 -1.72 -19.04 -8.27
C PRO A 149 -0.82 -19.51 -9.40
N ARG A 150 -1.10 -20.72 -9.86
CA ARG A 150 -0.43 -21.28 -11.03
C ARG A 150 -0.64 -20.44 -12.29
N MET A 151 0.35 -20.43 -13.16
CA MET A 151 0.24 -19.79 -14.47
C MET A 151 -0.75 -20.53 -15.38
N ARG A 152 -1.68 -19.80 -15.98
CA ARG A 152 -2.59 -20.32 -17.00
C ARG A 152 -2.60 -19.39 -18.20
N TRP A 153 -2.44 -19.96 -19.39
CA TRP A 153 -2.67 -19.26 -20.65
C TRP A 153 -4.18 -19.18 -20.89
N SER A 154 -4.65 -17.96 -21.20
CA SER A 154 -6.02 -17.68 -21.67
C SER A 154 -7.19 -17.79 -20.67
N SER A 155 -8.11 -16.91 -20.86
CA SER A 155 -9.56 -16.86 -20.59
C SER A 155 -10.13 -17.17 -19.22
N SER A 156 -9.56 -17.95 -18.36
CA SER A 156 -10.15 -18.17 -17.05
C SER A 156 -9.49 -17.33 -15.96
N MET A 157 -9.75 -16.02 -15.99
CA MET A 157 -9.40 -15.11 -14.89
C MET A 157 -10.01 -15.55 -13.56
N THR A 158 -10.96 -16.46 -13.61
CA THR A 158 -11.74 -16.92 -12.45
C THR A 158 -10.95 -17.78 -11.48
N THR A 159 -9.78 -18.30 -11.87
CA THR A 159 -8.98 -19.17 -11.01
C THR A 159 -7.53 -18.68 -10.81
N THR A 160 -7.18 -17.52 -11.36
CA THR A 160 -5.81 -16.99 -11.34
C THR A 160 -5.58 -15.85 -10.35
N GLY A 161 -6.59 -15.43 -9.62
CA GLY A 161 -6.47 -14.29 -8.69
C GLY A 161 -6.32 -12.91 -9.36
N SER A 162 -6.34 -12.84 -10.72
CA SER A 162 -6.17 -11.57 -11.44
C SER A 162 -7.35 -10.61 -11.36
N ASN A 163 -8.44 -11.02 -10.74
CA ASN A 163 -9.63 -10.21 -10.55
C ASN A 163 -9.56 -9.39 -9.25
N HIS A 164 -10.44 -8.38 -9.14
CA HIS A 164 -10.51 -7.54 -7.95
C HIS A 164 -10.92 -8.35 -6.71
N SER A 165 -9.99 -8.52 -5.80
CA SER A 165 -10.20 -9.25 -4.54
C SER A 165 -9.27 -8.73 -3.45
N THR A 166 -9.41 -9.23 -2.24
CA THR A 166 -8.52 -8.90 -1.13
C THR A 166 -7.10 -9.44 -1.30
N MET A 167 -6.82 -10.21 -2.35
CA MET A 167 -5.46 -10.69 -2.68
C MET A 167 -4.44 -9.55 -2.84
N HIS A 168 -4.89 -8.37 -3.31
CA HIS A 168 -4.04 -7.20 -3.55
C HIS A 168 -4.38 -6.04 -2.60
N LEU A 169 -5.02 -6.36 -1.48
CA LEU A 169 -5.37 -5.41 -0.44
C LEU A 169 -4.46 -5.60 0.76
N HIS A 170 -3.64 -4.60 1.03
CA HIS A 170 -2.59 -4.64 2.04
C HIS A 170 -2.87 -3.64 3.17
N ASP A 171 -2.21 -3.83 4.30
CA ASP A 171 -2.15 -2.81 5.34
C ASP A 171 -1.29 -1.64 4.85
N GLY A 172 -1.84 -0.43 4.93
CA GLY A 172 -1.18 0.77 4.45
C GLY A 172 -0.30 1.45 5.51
N ASP A 173 -0.09 0.84 6.65
CA ASP A 173 0.65 1.42 7.77
C ASP A 173 2.13 1.56 7.46
N PHE A 174 2.68 2.75 7.69
CA PHE A 174 4.10 2.99 7.46
C PHE A 174 4.69 4.07 8.36
N ILE A 175 6.02 4.02 8.53
CA ILE A 175 6.84 5.09 9.09
C ILE A 175 7.79 5.59 8.01
N ARG A 176 7.94 6.91 7.90
CA ARG A 176 8.85 7.54 6.94
C ARG A 176 9.73 8.58 7.61
N LEU A 177 11.02 8.52 7.33
CA LEU A 177 11.96 9.60 7.63
C LEU A 177 11.82 10.69 6.55
N ARG A 178 11.06 11.74 6.90
CA ARG A 178 10.75 12.86 5.98
C ARG A 178 11.96 13.70 5.69
N ASP A 179 12.63 14.10 6.74
CA ASP A 179 13.83 14.93 6.65
C ASP A 179 14.88 14.46 7.64
N LEU A 180 16.10 14.40 7.18
CA LEU A 180 17.29 14.24 8.00
C LEU A 180 18.28 15.34 7.56
N THR A 181 18.67 16.21 8.49
CA THR A 181 19.71 17.19 8.22
C THR A 181 20.84 17.00 9.21
N VAL A 182 22.03 16.75 8.71
CA VAL A 182 23.28 16.74 9.47
C VAL A 182 24.05 17.98 9.09
N ASN A 183 24.34 18.80 10.06
CA ASN A 183 24.94 20.09 9.88
C ASN A 183 26.13 20.27 10.83
N TYR A 184 27.26 20.81 10.33
CA TYR A 184 28.44 21.08 11.13
C TYR A 184 28.88 22.52 10.96
N ASN A 185 28.92 23.24 12.07
CA ASN A 185 29.48 24.57 12.19
C ASN A 185 30.94 24.46 12.65
N PHE A 186 31.85 24.87 11.84
CA PHE A 186 33.29 24.87 12.18
C PHE A 186 33.58 25.91 13.27
N PRO A 187 34.46 25.59 14.24
CA PRO A 187 34.90 26.56 15.23
C PRO A 187 35.64 27.72 14.60
N SER A 188 35.41 28.94 15.11
CA SER A 188 36.06 30.14 14.60
C SER A 188 37.58 30.06 14.67
N SER A 189 38.14 29.35 15.65
CA SER A 189 39.58 29.13 15.77
C SER A 189 40.24 28.41 14.59
N LEU A 190 39.45 27.62 13.83
CA LEU A 190 39.96 26.91 12.65
C LEU A 190 39.77 27.69 11.35
N ILE A 191 38.78 28.58 11.30
CA ILE A 191 38.40 29.26 10.04
C ILE A 191 38.90 30.69 9.94
N SER A 192 39.25 31.34 11.06
CA SER A 192 39.80 32.68 11.08
C SER A 192 41.17 32.79 10.37
N GLU A 193 41.98 31.73 10.38
CA GLU A 193 43.26 31.66 9.69
C GLU A 193 43.12 31.76 8.16
N ILE A 194 41.98 31.39 7.62
CA ILE A 194 41.64 31.42 6.18
C ILE A 194 40.74 32.61 5.83
N GLY A 195 40.54 33.57 6.77
CA GLY A 195 39.78 34.78 6.55
C GLY A 195 38.27 34.61 6.50
N LEU A 196 37.74 33.54 7.11
CA LEU A 196 36.30 33.30 7.22
C LEU A 196 35.79 33.61 8.63
N ASP A 197 34.66 34.30 8.71
CA ASP A 197 33.95 34.54 9.95
C ASP A 197 33.08 33.35 10.35
N ARG A 198 32.49 32.66 9.34
CA ARG A 198 31.66 31.49 9.56
C ARG A 198 31.76 30.49 8.42
N LEU A 199 31.87 29.21 8.76
CA LEU A 199 31.80 28.09 7.84
C LEU A 199 30.83 27.06 8.38
N ASN A 200 29.83 26.73 7.57
CA ASN A 200 28.84 25.71 7.85
C ASN A 200 28.72 24.76 6.67
N VAL A 201 28.78 23.47 6.94
CA VAL A 201 28.55 22.41 5.94
C VAL A 201 27.37 21.56 6.38
N TYR A 202 26.48 21.25 5.47
CA TYR A 202 25.34 20.40 5.77
C TYR A 202 25.06 19.39 4.68
N VAL A 203 24.50 18.26 5.10
CA VAL A 203 23.87 17.25 4.23
C VAL A 203 22.42 17.12 4.65
N LYS A 204 21.52 17.22 3.68
CA LYS A 204 20.09 16.99 3.87
C LYS A 204 19.64 15.80 3.05
N GLY A 205 18.92 14.88 3.69
CA GLY A 205 18.18 13.80 3.03
C GLY A 205 16.67 13.99 3.22
N THR A 206 15.91 13.87 2.15
CA THR A 206 14.44 13.93 2.20
C THR A 206 13.86 12.61 1.69
N ASN A 207 12.94 12.02 2.45
CA ASN A 207 12.28 10.72 2.18
C ASN A 207 13.27 9.55 1.97
N ILE A 208 14.41 9.57 2.65
CA ILE A 208 15.52 8.63 2.41
C ILE A 208 15.25 7.23 2.95
N TRP A 209 14.31 7.10 3.88
CA TRP A 209 13.95 5.81 4.47
C TRP A 209 12.44 5.73 4.74
N THR A 210 11.89 4.56 4.44
CA THR A 210 10.49 4.20 4.69
C THR A 210 10.45 2.76 5.18
N TYR A 211 9.61 2.50 6.16
CA TYR A 211 9.28 1.18 6.65
C TYR A 211 7.77 0.99 6.53
N ALA A 212 7.33 0.04 5.71
CA ALA A 212 5.97 -0.46 5.66
C ALA A 212 5.83 -1.60 6.67
N PHE A 213 4.70 -1.68 7.34
CA PHE A 213 4.44 -2.75 8.32
C PHE A 213 3.95 -4.05 7.66
N ASP A 214 3.43 -3.96 6.45
CA ASP A 214 3.04 -5.10 5.62
C ASP A 214 4.15 -5.36 4.60
N ASP A 215 4.80 -6.52 4.72
CA ASP A 215 5.93 -6.91 3.87
C ASP A 215 5.48 -7.28 2.43
N ASP A 216 4.19 -7.54 2.22
CA ASP A 216 3.63 -7.87 0.92
C ASP A 216 3.32 -6.63 0.07
N VAL A 217 3.50 -5.42 0.61
CA VAL A 217 3.39 -4.16 -0.15
C VAL A 217 4.55 -4.03 -1.13
N ILE A 218 4.26 -4.19 -2.42
CA ILE A 218 5.26 -4.17 -3.50
C ILE A 218 5.65 -2.74 -3.87
N PHE A 219 4.72 -1.82 -3.74
CA PHE A 219 4.87 -0.44 -4.18
C PHE A 219 5.01 0.53 -3.01
N GLU A 220 4.89 1.79 -3.30
CA GLU A 220 4.95 2.89 -2.33
C GLU A 220 3.73 2.87 -1.40
N PRO A 221 3.91 2.77 -0.06
CA PRO A 221 2.78 2.73 0.87
C PRO A 221 2.04 4.07 0.98
N GLU A 222 2.67 5.19 0.61
CA GLU A 222 2.03 6.50 0.62
C GLU A 222 1.28 6.76 -0.69
N VAL A 223 0.07 6.23 -0.76
CA VAL A 223 -0.81 6.40 -1.90
C VAL A 223 -1.72 7.63 -1.74
N ASN A 224 -2.20 8.15 -2.86
CA ASN A 224 -3.18 9.22 -2.85
C ASN A 224 -4.52 8.71 -2.26
N VAL A 225 -4.90 9.24 -1.10
CA VAL A 225 -6.15 8.89 -0.41
C VAL A 225 -7.40 9.15 -1.24
N ASN A 226 -7.36 10.09 -2.20
CA ASN A 226 -8.52 10.38 -3.05
C ASN A 226 -8.90 9.22 -3.95
N ASN A 227 -7.94 8.43 -4.40
CA ASN A 227 -8.19 7.25 -5.24
C ASN A 227 -8.07 5.93 -4.46
N GLY A 228 -7.36 5.91 -3.34
CA GLY A 228 -7.12 4.70 -2.54
C GLY A 228 -6.48 3.55 -3.32
N GLN A 229 -5.92 3.88 -4.47
CA GLN A 229 -5.31 2.95 -5.39
C GLN A 229 -3.91 3.42 -5.68
N TRP A 230 -2.99 2.50 -5.70
CA TRP A 230 -1.74 2.75 -6.34
C TRP A 230 -1.99 2.72 -7.86
N THR A 231 -2.08 3.88 -8.46
CA THR A 231 -2.09 4.06 -9.92
C THR A 231 -0.69 4.51 -10.32
N LEU A 232 -0.20 4.21 -11.49
CA LEU A 232 1.10 4.53 -12.11
C LEU A 232 1.74 5.90 -11.72
N TRP A 233 1.73 6.23 -10.44
CA TRP A 233 2.36 7.41 -9.90
C TRP A 233 3.81 7.08 -9.60
N ASN A 234 4.69 7.99 -9.91
CA ASN A 234 6.08 7.84 -9.52
C ASN A 234 6.17 7.74 -7.98
N PRO A 235 6.96 6.80 -7.46
CA PRO A 235 7.22 6.74 -6.03
C PRO A 235 7.82 8.06 -5.56
N ILE A 236 7.59 8.39 -4.30
CA ILE A 236 8.13 9.61 -3.71
C ILE A 236 9.66 9.60 -3.80
N PRO A 237 10.30 10.61 -4.40
CA PRO A 237 11.73 10.60 -4.63
C PRO A 237 12.52 10.69 -3.32
N LYS A 238 13.60 9.94 -3.22
CA LYS A 238 14.65 10.13 -2.22
C LYS A 238 15.59 11.22 -2.71
N ILE A 239 15.70 12.30 -1.95
CA ILE A 239 16.48 13.48 -2.36
C ILE A 239 17.64 13.69 -1.39
N TRP A 240 18.82 13.93 -1.92
CA TRP A 240 19.99 14.33 -1.17
C TRP A 240 20.45 15.71 -1.61
N ALA A 241 20.75 16.55 -0.66
CA ALA A 241 21.34 17.86 -0.90
C ALA A 241 22.57 18.05 -0.01
N LEU A 242 23.64 18.59 -0.59
CA LEU A 242 24.84 19.03 0.10
C LEU A 242 24.96 20.54 -0.05
N GLY A 243 25.27 21.24 1.03
CA GLY A 243 25.44 22.66 0.98
C GLY A 243 26.56 23.15 1.89
N VAL A 244 27.14 24.28 1.50
CA VAL A 244 28.16 25.00 2.25
C VAL A 244 27.73 26.45 2.36
N ASN A 245 27.75 27.01 3.57
CA ASN A 245 27.49 28.42 3.85
C ASN A 245 28.79 29.04 4.37
N LEU A 246 29.22 30.10 3.71
CA LEU A 246 30.43 30.88 4.03
C LEU A 246 30.02 32.30 4.40
N THR A 247 30.67 32.88 5.40
CA THR A 247 30.62 34.31 5.73
C THR A 247 32.05 34.80 5.87
N PHE A 248 32.31 35.93 5.20
CA PHE A 248 33.61 36.60 5.20
C PHE A 248 33.55 37.86 6.03
#